data_a4b55634649d637bfe796ca8d071c944
#
_entry.id   a4b55634649d637bfe796ca8d071c944
#
_cell.length_a   1.000
_cell.length_b   1.000
_cell.length_c   1.000
_cell.angle_alpha   90.00
_cell.angle_beta   90.00
_cell.angle_gamma   90.00
#
_symmetry.space_group_name_H-M   'P 1'
#
loop_
_entity.id
_entity.type
_entity.pdbx_description
1 polymer ?
#
loop_
_entity_poly.entity_id
_entity_poly.type
_entity_poly.pdbx_seq_one_letter_code
_entity_poly.pdbx_strand_id
1 'polypeptide(L)'
;RRWFTGARHIKEKCVDKNAKISLPAKVARILNTLGGHGYEAYAVGGCVRDSLLGRTPQDWDITTSARPEQVKALFRHTIDTGIQHGTVTVMLEHEGFEVTTYRIDGEYEDARHPKEVAFTANLLEDLKRRDFTINAMAYNEVTGLVDAFDGIGDLERGVIRCVGNAM
;
A
#
# COMPACT_ATOMS: atom_id res chain seq x y z
N ARG A 1 18.47 14.92 2.31
CA ARG A 1 17.02 14.69 2.16
C ARG A 1 16.69 13.27 2.64
N ARG A 2 16.24 13.18 3.87
CA ARG A 2 15.97 11.91 4.55
C ARG A 2 14.52 11.47 4.30
N TRP A 3 14.22 11.06 3.07
CA TRP A 3 12.86 10.72 2.69
C TRP A 3 12.44 9.31 3.10
N PHE A 4 13.37 8.40 3.40
CA PHE A 4 13.05 6.99 3.70
C PHE A 4 14.01 6.38 4.72
N THR A 5 13.78 6.66 6.00
CA THR A 5 14.49 5.93 7.06
C THR A 5 13.91 4.52 7.31
N GLY A 6 12.70 4.22 6.80
CA GLY A 6 12.06 2.91 6.92
C GLY A 6 12.50 1.86 5.88
N ALA A 7 13.14 2.29 4.78
CA ALA A 7 13.55 1.39 3.70
C ALA A 7 14.64 0.38 4.09
N ARG A 8 15.23 0.51 5.26
CA ARG A 8 16.32 -0.38 5.71
C ARG A 8 15.90 -1.83 5.95
N HIS A 9 14.60 -2.11 5.98
CA HIS A 9 14.10 -3.47 6.22
C HIS A 9 13.61 -4.17 4.96
N ILE A 10 13.54 -3.45 3.83
CA ILE A 10 13.21 -4.06 2.55
C ILE A 10 14.50 -4.63 1.98
N LYS A 11 14.57 -5.95 1.82
CA LYS A 11 15.72 -6.59 1.19
C LYS A 11 15.86 -6.08 -0.24
N GLU A 12 17.05 -5.68 -0.65
CA GLU A 12 17.31 -5.17 -2.01
C GLU A 12 16.78 -6.09 -3.12
N LYS A 13 16.71 -7.40 -2.85
CA LYS A 13 16.15 -8.40 -3.76
C LYS A 13 14.65 -8.25 -4.03
N CYS A 14 13.93 -7.48 -3.20
CA CYS A 14 12.48 -7.30 -3.32
C CYS A 14 12.12 -6.00 -4.04
N VAL A 15 13.09 -5.20 -4.46
CA VAL A 15 12.88 -3.89 -5.06
C VAL A 15 13.35 -3.89 -6.49
N ASP A 16 12.44 -3.60 -7.42
CA ASP A 16 12.76 -3.31 -8.82
C ASP A 16 12.73 -1.81 -9.07
N LYS A 17 13.89 -1.20 -9.14
CA LYS A 17 14.05 0.24 -9.40
C LYS A 17 13.79 0.62 -10.86
N ASN A 18 13.77 -0.35 -11.76
CA ASN A 18 13.59 -0.13 -13.19
C ASN A 18 12.12 -0.25 -13.62
N ALA A 19 11.28 -0.89 -12.82
CA ALA A 19 9.86 -0.96 -13.07
C ALA A 19 9.25 0.44 -12.95
N LYS A 20 8.56 0.90 -13.98
CA LYS A 20 7.90 2.20 -14.00
C LYS A 20 6.42 2.02 -14.23
N ILE A 21 5.65 2.57 -13.30
CA ILE A 21 4.20 2.65 -13.38
C ILE A 21 3.82 4.11 -13.55
N SER A 22 2.93 4.39 -14.50
CA SER A 22 2.40 5.73 -14.70
C SER A 22 1.34 6.01 -13.62
N LEU A 23 1.69 6.85 -12.64
CA LEU A 23 0.77 7.26 -11.59
C LEU A 23 -0.11 8.42 -12.07
N PRO A 24 -1.44 8.38 -11.82
CA PRO A 24 -2.26 9.58 -11.97
C PRO A 24 -1.70 10.74 -11.14
N ALA A 25 -1.85 11.96 -11.64
CA ALA A 25 -1.32 13.15 -10.98
C ALA A 25 -1.81 13.30 -9.53
N LYS A 26 -3.06 12.97 -9.26
CA LYS A 26 -3.65 13.02 -7.90
C LYS A 26 -3.04 11.98 -6.98
N VAL A 27 -2.80 10.76 -7.46
CA VAL A 27 -2.12 9.71 -6.71
C VAL A 27 -0.69 10.13 -6.38
N ALA A 28 0.05 10.61 -7.36
CA ALA A 28 1.41 11.11 -7.15
C ALA A 28 1.44 12.25 -6.12
N ARG A 29 0.46 13.14 -6.15
CA ARG A 29 0.33 14.24 -5.18
C ARG A 29 0.13 13.73 -3.75
N ILE A 30 -0.71 12.71 -3.55
CA ILE A 30 -0.91 12.10 -2.23
C ILE A 30 0.38 11.46 -1.73
N LEU A 31 1.03 10.65 -2.58
CA LEU A 31 2.27 9.98 -2.23
C LEU A 31 3.38 10.99 -1.87
N ASN A 32 3.51 12.05 -2.65
CA ASN A 32 4.51 13.10 -2.42
C ASN A 32 4.22 13.91 -1.16
N THR A 33 2.95 14.19 -0.87
CA THR A 33 2.57 14.90 0.36
C THR A 33 2.94 14.08 1.59
N LEU A 34 2.60 12.79 1.61
CA LEU A 34 2.94 11.90 2.71
C LEU A 34 4.46 11.74 2.84
N GLY A 35 5.15 11.51 1.74
CA GLY A 35 6.62 11.39 1.72
C GLY A 35 7.32 12.66 2.18
N GLY A 36 6.81 13.83 1.80
CA GLY A 36 7.35 15.13 2.20
C GLY A 36 7.26 15.43 3.69
N HIS A 37 6.37 14.74 4.39
CA HIS A 37 6.21 14.85 5.85
C HIS A 37 6.90 13.69 6.61
N GLY A 38 7.71 12.89 5.94
CA GLY A 38 8.51 11.84 6.55
C GLY A 38 7.83 10.48 6.67
N TYR A 39 6.66 10.31 6.05
CA TYR A 39 5.96 9.04 6.03
C TYR A 39 6.28 8.24 4.76
N GLU A 40 6.28 6.91 4.88
CA GLU A 40 6.28 6.05 3.69
C GLU A 40 4.89 6.02 3.08
N ALA A 41 4.80 6.00 1.76
CA ALA A 41 3.54 5.84 1.05
C ALA A 41 3.75 5.16 -0.30
N TYR A 42 2.85 4.24 -0.64
CA TYR A 42 2.90 3.44 -1.86
C TYR A 42 1.51 3.26 -2.43
N ALA A 43 1.40 3.25 -3.76
CA ALA A 43 0.27 2.61 -4.42
C ALA A 43 0.40 1.11 -4.24
N VAL A 44 -0.69 0.39 -4.02
CA VAL A 44 -0.66 -1.01 -3.62
C VAL A 44 -1.85 -1.79 -4.16
N GLY A 45 -1.66 -3.07 -4.39
CA GLY A 45 -2.73 -4.01 -4.73
C GLY A 45 -3.08 -4.05 -6.21
N GLY A 46 -4.37 -4.12 -6.53
CA GLY A 46 -4.86 -4.33 -7.89
C GLY A 46 -4.43 -3.27 -8.89
N CYS A 47 -4.26 -2.02 -8.46
CA CYS A 47 -3.80 -0.95 -9.35
C CYS A 47 -2.34 -1.18 -9.82
N VAL A 48 -1.49 -1.70 -8.97
CA VAL A 48 -0.09 -2.05 -9.33
C VAL A 48 -0.10 -3.23 -10.29
N ARG A 49 -0.84 -4.29 -9.97
CA ARG A 49 -1.01 -5.46 -10.83
C ARG A 49 -1.52 -5.07 -12.22
N ASP A 50 -2.60 -4.29 -12.29
CA ASP A 50 -3.22 -3.91 -13.56
C ASP A 50 -2.30 -3.01 -14.38
N SER A 51 -1.58 -2.10 -13.76
CA SER A 51 -0.58 -1.27 -14.44
C SER A 51 0.53 -2.10 -15.06
N LEU A 52 1.01 -3.12 -14.35
CA LEU A 52 2.02 -4.04 -14.88
C LEU A 52 1.51 -4.88 -16.05
N LEU A 53 0.20 -5.14 -16.10
CA LEU A 53 -0.46 -5.82 -17.21
C LEU A 53 -0.79 -4.90 -18.39
N GLY A 54 -0.43 -3.62 -18.32
CA GLY A 54 -0.75 -2.64 -19.36
C GLY A 54 -2.19 -2.16 -19.35
N ARG A 55 -2.92 -2.41 -18.26
CA ARG A 55 -4.29 -1.94 -18.07
C ARG A 55 -4.30 -0.60 -17.37
N THR A 56 -5.38 0.18 -17.54
CA THR A 56 -5.59 1.42 -16.80
C THR A 56 -6.42 1.11 -15.56
N PRO A 57 -5.86 1.24 -14.34
CA PRO A 57 -6.63 1.00 -13.12
C PRO A 57 -7.78 1.99 -12.95
N GLN A 58 -8.90 1.51 -12.46
CA GLN A 58 -10.08 2.32 -12.11
C GLN A 58 -9.93 2.92 -10.71
N ASP A 59 -9.44 2.12 -9.77
CA ASP A 59 -9.29 2.48 -8.37
C ASP A 59 -7.81 2.39 -7.97
N TRP A 60 -7.36 3.37 -7.20
CA TRP A 60 -6.00 3.43 -6.69
C TRP A 60 -6.03 3.40 -5.17
N ASP A 61 -5.51 2.33 -4.59
CA ASP A 61 -5.35 2.18 -3.16
C ASP A 61 -3.94 2.61 -2.75
N ILE A 62 -3.86 3.33 -1.62
CA ILE A 62 -2.60 3.81 -1.08
C ILE A 62 -2.41 3.23 0.31
N THR A 63 -1.21 2.75 0.60
CA THR A 63 -0.80 2.30 1.92
C THR A 63 0.32 3.19 2.44
N THR A 64 0.34 3.47 3.74
CA THR A 64 1.26 4.43 4.34
C THR A 64 1.62 4.07 5.77
N SER A 65 2.79 4.52 6.22
CA SER A 65 3.17 4.46 7.63
C SER A 65 2.46 5.51 8.49
N ALA A 66 1.87 6.54 7.88
CA ALA A 66 1.11 7.55 8.60
C ALA A 66 -0.17 6.97 9.20
N ARG A 67 -0.46 7.30 10.45
CA ARG A 67 -1.71 6.89 11.12
C ARG A 67 -2.89 7.70 10.58
N PRO A 68 -4.14 7.23 10.75
CA PRO A 68 -5.31 7.92 10.23
C PRO A 68 -5.38 9.41 10.63
N GLU A 69 -5.11 9.73 11.89
CA GLU A 69 -5.11 11.11 12.37
C GLU A 69 -3.99 11.96 11.73
N GLN A 70 -2.87 11.35 11.39
CA GLN A 70 -1.78 12.02 10.69
C GLN A 70 -2.13 12.27 9.22
N VAL A 71 -2.78 11.32 8.57
CA VAL A 71 -3.31 11.50 7.20
C VAL A 71 -4.32 12.65 7.17
N LYS A 72 -5.27 12.66 8.10
CA LYS A 72 -6.30 13.71 8.19
C LYS A 72 -5.68 15.10 8.40
N ALA A 73 -4.57 15.20 9.13
CA ALA A 73 -3.88 16.46 9.38
C ALA A 73 -3.19 17.02 8.12
N LEU A 74 -2.83 16.19 7.16
CA LEU A 74 -2.09 16.57 5.95
C LEU A 74 -2.97 16.97 4.77
N PHE A 75 -4.23 16.57 4.77
CA PHE A 75 -5.15 16.81 3.66
C PHE A 75 -6.38 17.60 4.11
N ARG A 76 -6.81 18.51 3.25
CA ARG A 76 -7.90 19.45 3.52
C ARG A 76 -9.26 18.77 3.65
N HIS A 77 -9.53 17.82 2.74
CA HIS A 77 -10.78 17.10 2.65
C HIS A 77 -10.53 15.61 2.83
N THR A 78 -11.05 15.07 3.92
CA THR A 78 -10.96 13.64 4.22
C THR A 78 -12.32 13.14 4.69
N ILE A 79 -12.60 11.87 4.41
CA ILE A 79 -13.82 11.18 4.84
C ILE A 79 -13.41 9.94 5.61
N ASP A 80 -14.01 9.75 6.79
CA ASP A 80 -13.75 8.58 7.65
C ASP A 80 -14.56 7.37 7.14
N THR A 81 -14.12 6.78 6.04
CA THR A 81 -14.82 5.66 5.39
C THR A 81 -14.54 4.31 6.04
N GLY A 82 -13.47 4.18 6.79
CA GLY A 82 -13.09 2.94 7.45
C GLY A 82 -12.05 3.18 8.53
N ILE A 83 -12.23 4.21 9.35
CA ILE A 83 -11.23 4.64 10.33
C ILE A 83 -10.91 3.57 11.36
N GLN A 84 -11.87 2.72 11.71
CA GLN A 84 -11.67 1.57 12.59
C GLN A 84 -10.74 0.51 11.99
N HIS A 85 -10.58 0.51 10.68
CA HIS A 85 -9.67 -0.37 9.94
C HIS A 85 -8.40 0.34 9.49
N GLY A 86 -8.22 1.59 9.90
CA GLY A 86 -7.07 2.41 9.53
C GLY A 86 -7.18 3.08 8.17
N THR A 87 -8.38 3.12 7.57
CA THR A 87 -8.59 3.71 6.25
C THR A 87 -9.26 5.08 6.35
N VAL A 88 -8.69 6.05 5.63
CA VAL A 88 -9.23 7.39 5.44
C VAL A 88 -9.33 7.64 3.94
N THR A 89 -10.45 8.16 3.46
CA THR A 89 -10.57 8.60 2.07
C THR A 89 -10.11 10.05 1.96
N VAL A 90 -9.09 10.28 1.15
CA VAL A 90 -8.61 11.63 0.81
C VAL A 90 -9.34 12.10 -0.44
N MET A 91 -9.99 13.25 -0.34
CA MET A 91 -10.72 13.85 -1.45
C MET A 91 -9.87 14.90 -2.16
N LEU A 92 -9.60 14.70 -3.44
CA LEU A 92 -8.94 15.67 -4.32
C LEU A 92 -9.85 15.95 -5.52
N GLU A 93 -10.28 17.20 -5.67
CA GLU A 93 -11.09 17.63 -6.81
C GLU A 93 -12.30 16.72 -7.07
N HIS A 94 -13.06 16.41 -6.00
CA HIS A 94 -14.27 15.56 -6.03
C HIS A 94 -13.98 14.06 -6.31
N GLU A 95 -12.72 13.64 -6.27
CA GLU A 95 -12.32 12.24 -6.44
C GLU A 95 -11.74 11.70 -5.13
N GLY A 96 -12.21 10.53 -4.71
CA GLY A 96 -11.80 9.90 -3.45
C GLY A 96 -10.70 8.85 -3.65
N PHE A 97 -9.70 8.87 -2.77
CA PHE A 97 -8.61 7.89 -2.74
C PHE A 97 -8.51 7.29 -1.34
N GLU A 98 -8.59 5.98 -1.26
CA GLU A 98 -8.45 5.27 0.01
C GLU A 98 -6.98 5.20 0.42
N VAL A 99 -6.69 5.76 1.60
CA VAL A 99 -5.36 5.73 2.21
C VAL A 99 -5.44 4.94 3.50
N THR A 100 -4.74 3.81 3.55
CA THR A 100 -4.78 2.88 4.68
C THR A 100 -3.42 2.84 5.37
N THR A 101 -3.42 2.96 6.69
CA THR A 101 -2.21 2.80 7.50
C THR A 101 -1.76 1.34 7.46
N TYR A 102 -0.44 1.12 7.42
CA TYR A 102 0.13 -0.22 7.54
C TYR A 102 -0.43 -0.93 8.76
N ARG A 103 -0.91 -2.14 8.57
CA ARG A 103 -1.54 -2.91 9.64
C ARG A 103 -1.10 -4.36 9.63
N ILE A 104 -1.16 -4.96 10.80
CA ILE A 104 -0.94 -6.39 11.02
C ILE A 104 -2.30 -7.00 11.34
N ASP A 105 -2.64 -8.12 10.69
CA ASP A 105 -3.79 -8.90 11.08
C ASP A 105 -3.47 -9.63 12.39
N GLY A 106 -4.20 -9.27 13.44
CA GLY A 106 -4.09 -9.96 14.72
C GLY A 106 -4.66 -11.38 14.66
N GLU A 107 -4.27 -12.24 15.60
CA GLU A 107 -4.86 -13.57 15.75
C GLU A 107 -6.34 -13.47 16.16
N TYR A 108 -7.17 -14.42 15.67
CA TYR A 108 -8.59 -14.50 16.05
C TYR A 108 -8.71 -15.07 17.46
N GLU A 109 -8.88 -14.20 18.45
CA GLU A 109 -9.13 -14.69 19.82
C GLU A 109 -10.62 -14.98 20.10
N ASP A 110 -11.55 -14.31 19.42
CA ASP A 110 -12.97 -14.59 19.61
C ASP A 110 -13.82 -14.05 18.46
N ALA A 111 -14.77 -14.85 17.95
CA ALA A 111 -15.69 -14.47 16.87
C ALA A 111 -16.68 -13.36 17.27
N ARG A 112 -16.69 -12.91 18.52
CA ARG A 112 -17.66 -11.93 19.05
C ARG A 112 -17.11 -10.52 19.21
N HIS A 113 -15.79 -10.33 19.11
CA HIS A 113 -15.17 -9.01 19.24
C HIS A 113 -14.51 -8.63 17.94
N PRO A 114 -14.91 -7.48 17.30
CA PRO A 114 -14.16 -6.95 16.17
C PRO A 114 -12.75 -6.64 16.65
N LYS A 115 -11.76 -7.19 15.96
CA LYS A 115 -10.36 -6.97 16.30
C LYS A 115 -9.99 -5.52 16.20
N GLU A 116 -9.32 -5.03 17.20
CA GLU A 116 -8.57 -3.80 17.07
C GLU A 116 -7.47 -4.01 16.03
N VAL A 117 -7.44 -3.13 15.03
CA VAL A 117 -6.40 -3.15 14.01
C VAL A 117 -5.10 -2.69 14.65
N ALA A 118 -4.09 -3.57 14.64
CA ALA A 118 -2.76 -3.21 15.06
C ALA A 118 -2.02 -2.53 13.91
N PHE A 119 -1.52 -1.32 14.13
CA PHE A 119 -0.72 -0.61 13.15
C PHE A 119 0.76 -0.99 13.26
N THR A 120 1.45 -0.93 12.12
CA THR A 120 2.88 -1.15 12.03
C THR A 120 3.53 -0.06 11.19
N ALA A 121 4.83 0.16 11.36
CA ALA A 121 5.62 1.03 10.49
C ALA A 121 6.28 0.25 9.34
N ASN A 122 6.03 -1.05 9.23
CA ASN A 122 6.73 -1.95 8.31
C ASN A 122 5.83 -2.34 7.13
N LEU A 123 6.20 -1.91 5.91
CA LEU A 123 5.49 -2.24 4.67
C LEU A 123 5.37 -3.76 4.46
N LEU A 124 6.42 -4.53 4.75
CA LEU A 124 6.40 -5.98 4.55
C LEU A 124 5.32 -6.67 5.39
N GLU A 125 5.10 -6.20 6.61
CA GLU A 125 4.02 -6.73 7.46
C GLU A 125 2.65 -6.41 6.85
N ASP A 126 2.47 -5.22 6.28
CA ASP A 126 1.24 -4.86 5.58
C ASP A 126 1.02 -5.73 4.33
N LEU A 127 2.07 -6.01 3.57
CA LEU A 127 1.98 -6.85 2.38
C LEU A 127 1.72 -8.32 2.72
N LYS A 128 2.26 -8.84 3.83
CA LYS A 128 2.07 -10.23 4.27
C LYS A 128 0.62 -10.61 4.55
N ARG A 129 -0.21 -9.67 4.98
CA ARG A 129 -1.61 -9.92 5.30
C ARG A 129 -2.51 -10.01 4.07
N ARG A 130 -2.00 -9.69 2.89
CA ARG A 130 -2.76 -9.73 1.64
C ARG A 130 -2.94 -11.16 1.16
N ASP A 131 -4.00 -11.38 0.40
CA ASP A 131 -4.41 -12.73 -0.04
C ASP A 131 -3.45 -13.33 -1.09
N PHE A 132 -3.23 -12.61 -2.20
CA PHE A 132 -2.46 -13.14 -3.33
C PHE A 132 -1.18 -12.33 -3.58
N THR A 133 -0.13 -13.04 -4.05
CA THR A 133 1.16 -12.43 -4.37
C THR A 133 1.05 -11.31 -5.40
N ILE A 134 0.18 -11.49 -6.40
CA ILE A 134 -0.07 -10.50 -7.45
C ILE A 134 -0.74 -9.21 -6.93
N ASN A 135 -1.34 -9.26 -5.76
CA ASN A 135 -1.96 -8.12 -5.06
C ASN A 135 -1.11 -7.61 -3.89
N ALA A 136 0.06 -8.21 -3.66
CA ALA A 136 0.98 -7.84 -2.58
C ALA A 136 2.22 -7.13 -3.12
N MET A 137 2.03 -6.26 -4.08
CA MET A 137 3.07 -5.42 -4.67
C MET A 137 2.75 -3.95 -4.40
N ALA A 138 3.78 -3.17 -4.11
CA ALA A 138 3.67 -1.75 -3.80
C ALA A 138 4.60 -0.93 -4.69
N TYR A 139 4.18 0.27 -5.06
CA TYR A 139 4.95 1.13 -5.94
C TYR A 139 4.92 2.60 -5.49
N ASN A 140 6.07 3.25 -5.53
CA ASN A 140 6.18 4.70 -5.60
C ASN A 140 7.35 5.08 -6.52
N GLU A 141 7.38 6.33 -6.96
CA GLU A 141 8.39 6.79 -7.93
C GLU A 141 9.80 6.88 -7.33
N VAL A 142 9.93 6.99 -6.01
CA VAL A 142 11.21 7.14 -5.32
C VAL A 142 11.88 5.79 -5.09
N THR A 143 11.13 4.84 -4.53
CA THR A 143 11.63 3.49 -4.20
C THR A 143 11.60 2.56 -5.41
N GLY A 144 10.62 2.71 -6.29
CA GLY A 144 10.31 1.76 -7.36
C GLY A 144 9.30 0.70 -6.90
N LEU A 145 9.27 -0.42 -7.59
CA LEU A 145 8.36 -1.52 -7.29
C LEU A 145 8.92 -2.40 -6.16
N VAL A 146 8.09 -2.61 -5.13
CA VAL A 146 8.39 -3.56 -4.06
C VAL A 146 7.57 -4.82 -4.29
N ASP A 147 8.25 -5.92 -4.57
CA ASP A 147 7.67 -7.23 -4.88
C ASP A 147 8.31 -8.32 -4.01
N ALA A 148 7.87 -8.40 -2.76
CA ALA A 148 8.48 -9.27 -1.76
C ALA A 148 8.15 -10.76 -1.95
N PHE A 149 7.08 -11.09 -2.68
CA PHE A 149 6.53 -12.44 -2.80
C PHE A 149 6.53 -12.98 -4.23
N ASP A 150 7.30 -12.35 -5.13
CA ASP A 150 7.38 -12.72 -6.54
C ASP A 150 6.04 -12.64 -7.29
N GLY A 151 5.28 -11.58 -7.03
CA GLY A 151 4.03 -11.32 -7.74
C GLY A 151 4.23 -11.11 -9.24
N ILE A 152 5.32 -10.47 -9.67
CA ILE A 152 5.65 -10.31 -11.09
C ILE A 152 5.83 -11.68 -11.75
N GLY A 153 6.58 -12.58 -11.14
CA GLY A 153 6.77 -13.93 -11.67
C GLY A 153 5.45 -14.69 -11.79
N ASP A 154 4.58 -14.57 -10.80
CA ASP A 154 3.26 -15.20 -10.84
C ASP A 154 2.36 -14.59 -11.92
N LEU A 155 2.43 -13.26 -12.15
CA LEU A 155 1.72 -12.62 -13.27
C LEU A 155 2.21 -13.16 -14.63
N GLU A 156 3.52 -13.27 -14.82
CA GLU A 156 4.11 -13.77 -16.07
C GLU A 156 3.73 -15.23 -16.34
N ARG A 157 3.65 -16.04 -15.29
CA ARG A 157 3.26 -17.46 -15.39
C ARG A 157 1.75 -17.67 -15.45
N GLY A 158 0.94 -16.62 -15.21
CA GLY A 158 -0.51 -16.73 -15.12
C GLY A 158 -0.97 -17.54 -13.90
N VAL A 159 -0.24 -17.44 -12.80
CA VAL A 159 -0.49 -18.21 -11.56
C VAL A 159 -1.08 -17.30 -10.49
N ILE A 160 -2.09 -17.78 -9.79
CA ILE A 160 -2.64 -17.15 -8.58
C ILE A 160 -2.16 -17.97 -7.39
N ARG A 161 -1.33 -17.34 -6.56
CA ARG A 161 -0.72 -17.97 -5.39
C ARG A 161 -0.98 -17.11 -4.14
N CYS A 162 -1.33 -17.77 -3.04
CA CYS A 162 -1.50 -17.10 -1.76
C CYS A 162 -0.16 -16.57 -1.21
N VAL A 163 -0.22 -15.45 -0.51
CA VAL A 163 0.93 -14.93 0.23
C VAL A 163 1.20 -15.85 1.42
N GLY A 164 2.46 -16.22 1.61
CA GLY A 164 2.87 -17.18 2.64
C GLY A 164 2.67 -18.63 2.21
N ASN A 165 2.89 -19.56 3.15
CA ASN A 165 2.66 -20.97 2.89
C ASN A 165 1.17 -21.27 2.96
N ALA A 166 0.54 -21.37 1.81
CA ALA A 166 -0.74 -22.05 1.72
C ALA A 166 -0.47 -23.55 1.94
N MET A 167 -0.74 -23.98 3.14
CA MET A 167 -0.92 -25.42 3.35
C MET A 167 -2.37 -25.76 3.10
#